data_8aa807f61e0c507f96743b3c0d3a1812
#
_entry.id   8aa807f61e0c507f96743b3c0d3a1812
#
_cell.length_a   1.000
_cell.length_b   1.000
_cell.length_c   1.000
_cell.angle_alpha   90.00
_cell.angle_beta   90.00
_cell.angle_gamma   90.00
#
_symmetry.space_group_name_H-M   'P 1'
#
loop_
_entity.id
_entity.type
_entity.pdbx_description
1 polymer ?
#
loop_
_entity_poly.entity_id
_entity_poly.type
_entity_poly.pdbx_seq_one_letter_code
_entity_poly.pdbx_strand_id
1 'polypeptide(L)'
;MGYRVVVVGATGNVGREMLSILYERQFQVDEIAVLASRRSLGTEVSFGDNTLVTKDLETFDFSGWDLALFAIGSDGTKKHAPRAASAGCVVIDNSSLYRYDPDVPLIVPEVNSHAIHDYAKKNIIANPNCSTAQMVVALKPLHDRAGIKRVVVSTYQSVSGAGKSGMDELWEQTKAIYNPVKDVTPEAFTTVSYTHLTLPTKRIV
;
A
#
# COMPACT_ATOMS: atom_id res chain seq x y z
N MET A 1 -4.07 11.87 -23.61
CA MET A 1 -2.74 11.34 -23.27
C MET A 1 -2.88 10.73 -21.90
N GLY A 2 -2.75 9.44 -21.78
CA GLY A 2 -2.85 8.71 -20.50
C GLY A 2 -1.48 8.57 -19.83
N TYR A 3 -1.45 7.82 -18.74
CA TYR A 3 -0.25 7.59 -17.93
C TYR A 3 0.36 6.22 -18.23
N ARG A 4 1.68 6.14 -18.13
CA ARG A 4 2.40 4.86 -18.08
C ARG A 4 2.51 4.44 -16.62
N VAL A 5 1.81 3.36 -16.26
CA VAL A 5 1.61 2.95 -14.86
C VAL A 5 2.34 1.64 -14.57
N VAL A 6 3.04 1.57 -13.45
CA VAL A 6 3.66 0.35 -12.93
C VAL A 6 2.97 -0.08 -11.65
N VAL A 7 2.55 -1.33 -11.55
CA VAL A 7 2.05 -1.92 -10.30
C VAL A 7 3.08 -2.89 -9.74
N VAL A 8 3.68 -2.53 -8.62
CA VAL A 8 4.72 -3.30 -7.93
C VAL A 8 4.08 -4.16 -6.84
N GLY A 9 4.28 -5.46 -6.90
CA GLY A 9 3.59 -6.44 -6.04
C GLY A 9 2.21 -6.84 -6.58
N ALA A 10 2.08 -6.85 -7.90
CA ALA A 10 0.82 -7.09 -8.61
C ALA A 10 0.18 -8.48 -8.34
N THR A 11 0.95 -9.45 -7.86
CA THR A 11 0.44 -10.79 -7.52
C THR A 11 -0.19 -10.87 -6.12
N GLY A 12 0.07 -9.86 -5.27
CA GLY A 12 -0.53 -9.76 -3.95
C GLY A 12 -1.97 -9.25 -3.98
N ASN A 13 -2.69 -9.40 -2.86
CA ASN A 13 -4.10 -8.97 -2.76
C ASN A 13 -4.27 -7.48 -3.09
N VAL A 14 -3.44 -6.62 -2.50
CA VAL A 14 -3.52 -5.17 -2.72
C VAL A 14 -3.16 -4.80 -4.16
N GLY A 15 -2.12 -5.43 -4.74
CA GLY A 15 -1.73 -5.16 -6.12
C GLY A 15 -2.80 -5.57 -7.13
N ARG A 16 -3.48 -6.70 -6.91
CA ARG A 16 -4.62 -7.13 -7.74
C ARG A 16 -5.80 -6.16 -7.62
N GLU A 17 -6.08 -5.71 -6.41
CA GLU A 17 -7.14 -4.72 -6.17
C GLU A 17 -6.83 -3.37 -6.83
N MET A 18 -5.58 -2.92 -6.79
CA MET A 18 -5.15 -1.72 -7.52
C MET A 18 -5.42 -1.85 -9.03
N LEU A 19 -5.10 -3.00 -9.62
CA LEU A 19 -5.37 -3.26 -11.03
C LEU A 19 -6.88 -3.22 -11.34
N SER A 20 -7.70 -3.87 -10.49
CA SER A 20 -9.16 -3.87 -10.61
C SER A 20 -9.73 -2.46 -10.57
N ILE A 21 -9.33 -1.66 -9.57
CA ILE A 21 -9.81 -0.29 -9.39
C ILE A 21 -9.37 0.64 -10.52
N LEU A 22 -8.13 0.52 -11.01
CA LEU A 22 -7.68 1.30 -12.17
C LEU A 22 -8.56 1.02 -13.39
N TYR A 23 -8.91 -0.23 -13.63
CA TYR A 23 -9.79 -0.62 -14.74
C TYR A 23 -11.24 -0.16 -14.51
N GLU A 24 -11.82 -0.45 -13.35
CA GLU A 24 -13.21 -0.09 -13.01
C GLU A 24 -13.46 1.43 -13.09
N ARG A 25 -12.47 2.21 -12.64
CA ARG A 25 -12.52 3.68 -12.68
C ARG A 25 -12.16 4.27 -14.04
N GLN A 26 -11.84 3.43 -15.01
CA GLN A 26 -11.42 3.88 -16.34
C GLN A 26 -10.27 4.89 -16.28
N PHE A 27 -9.32 4.65 -15.35
CA PHE A 27 -8.15 5.50 -15.24
C PHE A 27 -7.40 5.51 -16.58
N GLN A 28 -7.00 6.68 -17.04
CA GLN A 28 -6.36 6.84 -18.35
C GLN A 28 -4.95 6.23 -18.35
N VAL A 29 -4.85 4.97 -18.71
CA VAL A 29 -3.62 4.20 -18.79
C VAL A 29 -3.26 3.99 -20.26
N ASP A 30 -2.13 4.55 -20.71
CA ASP A 30 -1.59 4.30 -22.06
C ASP A 30 -0.74 3.01 -22.06
N GLU A 31 -0.01 2.75 -20.99
CA GLU A 31 0.78 1.52 -20.83
C GLU A 31 0.79 1.08 -19.37
N ILE A 32 0.70 -0.23 -19.13
CA ILE A 32 0.74 -0.80 -17.79
C ILE A 32 1.77 -1.92 -17.71
N ALA A 33 2.61 -1.87 -16.67
CA ALA A 33 3.52 -2.95 -16.31
C ALA A 33 3.21 -3.49 -14.92
N VAL A 34 3.31 -4.80 -14.78
CA VAL A 34 3.07 -5.50 -13.51
C VAL A 34 4.34 -6.19 -13.06
N LEU A 35 4.79 -5.84 -11.85
CA LEU A 35 6.05 -6.33 -11.31
C LEU A 35 5.83 -7.22 -10.09
N ALA A 36 6.67 -8.24 -9.99
CA ALA A 36 6.69 -9.15 -8.86
C ALA A 36 8.14 -9.54 -8.50
N SER A 37 8.30 -10.21 -7.35
CA SER A 37 9.55 -10.86 -7.00
C SER A 37 9.80 -12.08 -7.92
N ARG A 38 11.04 -12.55 -7.95
CA ARG A 38 11.43 -13.75 -8.73
C ARG A 38 10.57 -14.98 -8.46
N ARG A 39 10.00 -15.11 -7.26
CA ARG A 39 9.09 -16.21 -6.90
C ARG A 39 7.78 -16.21 -7.70
N SER A 40 7.37 -15.04 -8.15
CA SER A 40 6.12 -14.84 -8.89
C SER A 40 6.36 -14.30 -10.30
N LEU A 41 7.59 -14.44 -10.81
CA LEU A 41 7.93 -14.07 -12.18
C LEU A 41 7.14 -14.93 -13.17
N GLY A 42 6.59 -14.31 -14.20
CA GLY A 42 5.77 -15.00 -15.20
C GLY A 42 4.33 -15.32 -14.74
N THR A 43 3.97 -14.94 -13.51
CA THR A 43 2.57 -15.10 -13.05
C THR A 43 1.66 -14.16 -13.83
N GLU A 44 0.53 -14.69 -14.26
CA GLU A 44 -0.52 -13.91 -14.91
C GLU A 44 -1.40 -13.19 -13.90
N VAL A 45 -1.73 -11.94 -14.20
CA VAL A 45 -2.68 -11.12 -13.45
C VAL A 45 -3.64 -10.43 -14.41
N SER A 46 -4.89 -10.25 -13.99
CA SER A 46 -5.91 -9.62 -14.80
C SER A 46 -5.87 -8.09 -14.70
N PHE A 47 -6.10 -7.42 -15.82
CA PHE A 47 -6.39 -5.99 -15.88
C PHE A 47 -7.61 -5.82 -16.79
N GLY A 48 -8.79 -5.84 -16.21
CA GLY A 48 -10.04 -5.97 -16.94
C GLY A 48 -10.08 -7.27 -17.75
N ASP A 49 -10.34 -7.14 -19.06
CA ASP A 49 -10.39 -8.27 -20.00
C ASP A 49 -8.99 -8.72 -20.47
N ASN A 50 -7.94 -7.97 -20.11
CA ASN A 50 -6.58 -8.28 -20.52
C ASN A 50 -5.84 -9.08 -19.45
N THR A 51 -4.97 -9.99 -19.89
CA THR A 51 -4.04 -10.72 -19.03
C THR A 51 -2.64 -10.12 -19.17
N LEU A 52 -2.05 -9.77 -18.05
CA LEU A 52 -0.69 -9.21 -17.98
C LEU A 52 0.25 -10.24 -17.32
N VAL A 53 1.47 -10.34 -17.84
CA VAL A 53 2.50 -11.23 -17.30
C VAL A 53 3.48 -10.42 -16.45
N THR A 54 3.74 -10.89 -15.23
CA THR A 54 4.63 -10.19 -14.30
C THR A 54 6.08 -10.23 -14.75
N LYS A 55 6.73 -9.05 -14.65
CA LYS A 55 8.17 -8.85 -14.93
C LYS A 55 8.96 -8.83 -13.61
N ASP A 56 10.28 -9.05 -13.70
CA ASP A 56 11.18 -9.04 -12.54
C ASP A 56 11.41 -7.62 -12.03
N LEU A 57 11.00 -7.35 -10.79
CA LEU A 57 11.19 -6.08 -10.11
C LEU A 57 12.68 -5.70 -9.98
N GLU A 58 13.58 -6.69 -9.82
CA GLU A 58 15.00 -6.44 -9.59
C GLU A 58 15.66 -5.79 -10.79
N THR A 59 15.28 -6.18 -11.99
CA THR A 59 15.91 -5.75 -13.25
C THR A 59 15.09 -4.72 -14.03
N PHE A 60 13.89 -4.39 -13.54
CA PHE A 60 12.99 -3.49 -14.26
C PHE A 60 13.56 -2.07 -14.32
N ASP A 61 13.50 -1.47 -15.52
CA ASP A 61 13.84 -0.06 -15.74
C ASP A 61 12.59 0.81 -15.63
N PHE A 62 12.60 1.72 -14.65
CA PHE A 62 11.52 2.68 -14.41
C PHE A 62 11.59 3.93 -15.29
N SER A 63 12.59 4.07 -16.15
CA SER A 63 12.76 5.25 -17.01
C SER A 63 11.57 5.41 -17.96
N GLY A 64 11.00 6.61 -18.02
CA GLY A 64 9.86 6.94 -18.85
C GLY A 64 8.51 6.43 -18.35
N TRP A 65 8.42 5.91 -17.14
CA TRP A 65 7.15 5.59 -16.47
C TRP A 65 6.71 6.78 -15.61
N ASP A 66 5.41 7.07 -15.61
CA ASP A 66 4.86 8.23 -14.90
C ASP A 66 4.56 7.90 -13.43
N LEU A 67 3.87 6.78 -13.19
CA LEU A 67 3.37 6.39 -11.88
C LEU A 67 3.80 4.97 -11.51
N ALA A 68 4.19 4.76 -10.26
CA ALA A 68 4.46 3.44 -9.71
C ALA A 68 3.68 3.21 -8.41
N LEU A 69 2.71 2.29 -8.44
CA LEU A 69 1.91 1.90 -7.30
C LEU A 69 2.60 0.76 -6.56
N PHE A 70 3.08 1.03 -5.36
CA PHE A 70 3.84 0.07 -4.56
C PHE A 70 2.93 -0.66 -3.56
N ALA A 71 2.70 -1.95 -3.81
CA ALA A 71 1.95 -2.87 -2.96
C ALA A 71 2.84 -3.98 -2.40
N ILE A 72 4.04 -3.61 -1.94
CA ILE A 72 5.03 -4.49 -1.31
C ILE A 72 5.33 -4.03 0.11
N GLY A 73 5.91 -4.91 0.92
CA GLY A 73 6.29 -4.55 2.29
C GLY A 73 7.41 -3.50 2.35
N SER A 74 7.63 -2.95 3.55
CA SER A 74 8.57 -1.85 3.78
C SER A 74 10.00 -2.14 3.31
N ASP A 75 10.49 -3.38 3.44
CA ASP A 75 11.83 -3.75 2.98
C ASP A 75 11.96 -3.66 1.45
N GLY A 76 10.95 -4.17 0.74
CA GLY A 76 10.90 -4.05 -0.72
C GLY A 76 10.78 -2.59 -1.17
N THR A 77 9.92 -1.82 -0.51
CA THR A 77 9.75 -0.39 -0.78
C THR A 77 11.05 0.37 -0.54
N LYS A 78 11.75 0.10 0.57
CA LYS A 78 13.04 0.72 0.87
C LYS A 78 14.08 0.50 -0.23
N LYS A 79 14.09 -0.68 -0.83
CA LYS A 79 15.03 -1.04 -1.89
C LYS A 79 14.66 -0.42 -3.24
N HIS A 80 13.38 -0.42 -3.61
CA HIS A 80 12.95 -0.16 -4.98
C HIS A 80 12.30 1.21 -5.21
N ALA A 81 11.64 1.80 -4.20
CA ALA A 81 11.00 3.11 -4.37
C ALA A 81 12.00 4.23 -4.73
N PRO A 82 13.22 4.30 -4.11
CA PRO A 82 14.20 5.30 -4.53
C PRO A 82 14.66 5.13 -5.98
N ARG A 83 14.72 3.90 -6.50
CA ARG A 83 15.07 3.64 -7.90
C ARG A 83 14.03 4.20 -8.86
N ALA A 84 12.75 3.94 -8.56
CA ALA A 84 11.64 4.45 -9.36
C ALA A 84 11.59 5.99 -9.31
N ALA A 85 11.69 6.56 -8.11
CA ALA A 85 11.68 8.01 -7.90
C ALA A 85 12.86 8.72 -8.61
N SER A 86 14.07 8.14 -8.56
CA SER A 86 15.25 8.68 -9.26
C SER A 86 15.15 8.59 -10.78
N ALA A 87 14.37 7.65 -11.31
CA ALA A 87 14.07 7.53 -12.73
C ALA A 87 12.99 8.52 -13.21
N GLY A 88 12.47 9.37 -12.31
CA GLY A 88 11.43 10.35 -12.61
C GLY A 88 10.01 9.86 -12.43
N CYS A 89 9.82 8.60 -12.02
CA CYS A 89 8.50 8.02 -11.77
C CYS A 89 7.98 8.49 -10.40
N VAL A 90 6.71 8.90 -10.32
CA VAL A 90 6.08 9.22 -9.03
C VAL A 90 5.62 7.93 -8.35
N VAL A 91 6.18 7.66 -7.17
CA VAL A 91 5.86 6.47 -6.38
C VAL A 91 4.70 6.76 -5.44
N ILE A 92 3.69 5.89 -5.44
CA ILE A 92 2.60 5.88 -4.45
C ILE A 92 2.81 4.64 -3.58
N ASP A 93 3.32 4.86 -2.36
CA ASP A 93 3.70 3.78 -1.44
C ASP A 93 2.59 3.41 -0.47
N ASN A 94 2.19 2.15 -0.50
CA ASN A 94 1.19 1.60 0.43
C ASN A 94 1.81 0.96 1.68
N SER A 95 3.14 0.91 1.79
CA SER A 95 3.84 0.41 2.98
C SER A 95 3.82 1.43 4.13
N SER A 96 4.36 1.03 5.28
CA SER A 96 4.50 1.95 6.42
C SER A 96 5.80 2.78 6.38
N LEU A 97 6.69 2.52 5.42
CA LEU A 97 8.06 3.02 5.43
C LEU A 97 8.15 4.55 5.49
N TYR A 98 7.42 5.22 4.61
CA TYR A 98 7.52 6.67 4.43
C TYR A 98 6.47 7.49 5.19
N ARG A 99 5.58 6.84 5.97
CA ARG A 99 4.48 7.55 6.64
C ARG A 99 4.92 8.61 7.63
N TYR A 100 6.12 8.47 8.21
CA TYR A 100 6.70 9.42 9.17
C TYR A 100 7.86 10.24 8.59
N ASP A 101 8.18 10.05 7.31
CA ASP A 101 9.24 10.81 6.64
C ASP A 101 8.77 12.26 6.43
N PRO A 102 9.49 13.29 6.96
CA PRO A 102 9.09 14.68 6.87
C PRO A 102 9.07 15.23 5.42
N ASP A 103 9.79 14.59 4.51
CA ASP A 103 9.89 15.00 3.12
C ASP A 103 8.96 14.23 2.18
N VAL A 104 8.16 13.30 2.73
CA VAL A 104 7.19 12.52 1.97
C VAL A 104 5.77 12.85 2.46
N PRO A 105 4.89 13.39 1.61
CA PRO A 105 3.54 13.68 2.02
C PRO A 105 2.74 12.39 2.27
N LEU A 106 2.07 12.35 3.41
CA LEU A 106 1.09 11.31 3.75
C LEU A 106 -0.29 11.80 3.30
N ILE A 107 -0.87 11.20 2.27
CA ILE A 107 -2.04 11.72 1.59
C ILE A 107 -3.26 10.83 1.76
N VAL A 108 -4.38 11.48 2.13
CA VAL A 108 -5.74 11.01 1.93
C VAL A 108 -6.45 12.09 1.12
N PRO A 109 -6.76 11.86 -0.17
CA PRO A 109 -7.21 12.93 -1.07
C PRO A 109 -8.40 13.73 -0.56
N GLU A 110 -9.37 13.08 0.09
CA GLU A 110 -10.58 13.70 0.65
C GLU A 110 -10.29 14.57 1.89
N VAL A 111 -9.09 14.43 2.47
CA VAL A 111 -8.74 15.09 3.74
C VAL A 111 -7.72 16.19 3.56
N ASN A 112 -6.65 15.90 2.81
CA ASN A 112 -5.49 16.78 2.72
C ASN A 112 -4.86 16.84 1.32
N SER A 113 -5.68 16.83 0.27
CA SER A 113 -5.22 16.90 -1.14
C SER A 113 -4.27 18.07 -1.40
N HIS A 114 -4.38 19.16 -0.69
CA HIS A 114 -3.50 20.34 -0.83
C HIS A 114 -2.03 20.03 -0.53
N ALA A 115 -1.76 19.03 0.31
CA ALA A 115 -0.39 18.63 0.64
C ALA A 115 0.29 17.75 -0.44
N ILE A 116 -0.44 17.38 -1.51
CA ILE A 116 0.09 16.48 -2.54
C ILE A 116 1.31 17.07 -3.24
N HIS A 117 1.39 18.38 -3.40
CA HIS A 117 2.49 19.06 -4.09
C HIS A 117 3.87 18.82 -3.43
N ASP A 118 3.89 18.44 -2.15
CA ASP A 118 5.12 18.08 -1.44
C ASP A 118 5.79 16.81 -1.97
N TYR A 119 5.10 16.01 -2.82
CA TYR A 119 5.69 14.81 -3.43
C TYR A 119 6.96 15.14 -4.23
N ALA A 120 7.04 16.35 -4.79
CA ALA A 120 8.17 16.79 -5.62
C ALA A 120 9.52 16.76 -4.89
N LYS A 121 9.54 16.72 -3.56
CA LYS A 121 10.77 16.61 -2.76
C LYS A 121 11.50 15.29 -2.99
N LYS A 122 10.74 14.18 -3.08
CA LYS A 122 11.30 12.82 -3.23
C LYS A 122 10.66 11.99 -4.36
N ASN A 123 9.72 12.54 -5.11
CA ASN A 123 8.84 11.81 -6.05
C ASN A 123 8.13 10.62 -5.39
N ILE A 124 7.81 10.73 -4.10
CA ILE A 124 7.12 9.69 -3.34
C ILE A 124 5.93 10.30 -2.61
N ILE A 125 4.80 9.58 -2.65
CA ILE A 125 3.59 9.84 -1.88
C ILE A 125 3.35 8.62 -0.98
N ALA A 126 3.12 8.83 0.31
CA ALA A 126 2.78 7.76 1.24
C ALA A 126 1.26 7.66 1.43
N ASN A 127 0.75 6.42 1.44
CA ASN A 127 -0.61 6.11 1.86
C ASN A 127 -0.65 5.78 3.36
N PRO A 128 -1.71 6.18 4.09
CA PRO A 128 -1.90 5.77 5.47
C PRO A 128 -2.28 4.28 5.60
N ASN A 129 -2.40 3.82 6.83
CA ASN A 129 -3.02 2.52 7.10
C ASN A 129 -4.48 2.52 6.62
N CYS A 130 -4.98 1.37 6.14
CA CYS A 130 -6.32 1.22 5.57
C CYS A 130 -7.44 1.67 6.51
N SER A 131 -7.36 1.31 7.80
CA SER A 131 -8.35 1.75 8.79
C SER A 131 -8.22 3.25 9.10
N THR A 132 -7.01 3.81 9.05
CA THR A 132 -6.79 5.25 9.18
C THR A 132 -7.44 6.02 8.04
N ALA A 133 -7.25 5.59 6.78
CA ALA A 133 -7.85 6.24 5.62
C ALA A 133 -9.38 6.34 5.76
N GLN A 134 -10.05 5.24 6.09
CA GLN A 134 -11.49 5.20 6.29
C GLN A 134 -11.94 6.13 7.43
N MET A 135 -11.24 6.08 8.56
CA MET A 135 -11.58 6.87 9.74
C MET A 135 -11.46 8.37 9.48
N VAL A 136 -10.35 8.82 8.87
CA VAL A 136 -10.11 10.26 8.70
C VAL A 136 -11.05 10.89 7.68
N VAL A 137 -11.49 10.16 6.66
CA VAL A 137 -12.52 10.59 5.72
C VAL A 137 -13.85 10.88 6.46
N ALA A 138 -14.24 10.00 7.39
CA ALA A 138 -15.43 10.20 8.19
C ALA A 138 -15.28 11.33 9.22
N LEU A 139 -14.09 11.49 9.80
CA LEU A 139 -13.83 12.49 10.83
C LEU A 139 -13.58 13.90 10.26
N LYS A 140 -13.12 14.03 9.02
CA LYS A 140 -12.77 15.32 8.40
C LYS A 140 -13.91 16.34 8.47
N PRO A 141 -15.14 16.04 7.99
CA PRO A 141 -16.24 17.01 8.06
C PRO A 141 -16.64 17.35 9.50
N LEU A 142 -16.49 16.45 10.45
CA LEU A 142 -16.74 16.71 11.86
C LEU A 142 -15.66 17.63 12.45
N HIS A 143 -14.41 17.39 12.09
CA HIS A 143 -13.30 18.23 12.51
C HIS A 143 -13.43 19.66 11.99
N ASP A 144 -13.76 19.82 10.71
CA ASP A 144 -13.91 21.13 10.08
C ASP A 144 -15.04 21.96 10.72
N ARG A 145 -16.08 21.27 11.20
CA ARG A 145 -17.27 21.95 11.77
C ARG A 145 -17.18 22.20 13.27
N ALA A 146 -16.54 21.30 14.02
CA ALA A 146 -16.58 21.31 15.48
C ALA A 146 -15.19 21.33 16.14
N GLY A 147 -14.10 21.10 15.39
CA GLY A 147 -12.76 21.08 15.93
C GLY A 147 -12.50 19.89 16.86
N ILE A 148 -12.24 18.70 16.33
CA ILE A 148 -11.92 17.51 17.13
C ILE A 148 -10.64 17.75 17.92
N LYS A 149 -10.72 17.61 19.25
CA LYS A 149 -9.58 17.77 20.15
C LYS A 149 -8.87 16.45 20.44
N ARG A 150 -9.59 15.34 20.43
CA ARG A 150 -9.05 14.02 20.78
C ARG A 150 -9.86 12.92 20.10
N VAL A 151 -9.15 11.90 19.62
CA VAL A 151 -9.74 10.65 19.12
C VAL A 151 -9.21 9.49 19.97
N VAL A 152 -10.09 8.65 20.47
CA VAL A 152 -9.76 7.36 21.11
C VAL A 152 -10.39 6.28 20.25
N VAL A 153 -9.57 5.37 19.71
CA VAL A 153 -10.01 4.37 18.76
C VAL A 153 -9.43 2.99 19.09
N SER A 154 -10.24 1.97 18.91
CA SER A 154 -9.83 0.56 18.89
C SER A 154 -10.29 -0.04 17.57
N THR A 155 -9.42 -0.81 16.91
CA THR A 155 -9.71 -1.38 15.60
C THR A 155 -9.58 -2.90 15.60
N TYR A 156 -10.46 -3.54 14.84
CA TYR A 156 -10.32 -4.93 14.43
C TYR A 156 -9.97 -4.93 12.94
N GLN A 157 -8.82 -5.51 12.60
CA GLN A 157 -8.33 -5.52 11.23
C GLN A 157 -8.18 -6.94 10.71
N SER A 158 -8.45 -7.11 9.42
CA SER A 158 -8.26 -8.40 8.75
C SER A 158 -6.78 -8.78 8.69
N VAL A 159 -6.49 -10.04 8.90
CA VAL A 159 -5.14 -10.61 8.77
C VAL A 159 -4.60 -10.52 7.34
N SER A 160 -5.46 -10.36 6.35
CA SER A 160 -5.08 -10.15 4.95
C SER A 160 -4.24 -8.89 4.74
N GLY A 161 -4.34 -7.91 5.64
CA GLY A 161 -3.49 -6.72 5.65
C GLY A 161 -1.99 -7.01 5.89
N ALA A 162 -1.68 -8.13 6.58
CA ALA A 162 -0.31 -8.65 6.72
C ALA A 162 0.14 -9.49 5.51
N GLY A 163 -0.67 -9.57 4.46
CA GLY A 163 -0.40 -10.33 3.25
C GLY A 163 -0.61 -11.84 3.42
N LYS A 164 0.00 -12.61 2.51
CA LYS A 164 -0.17 -14.08 2.47
C LYS A 164 0.28 -14.75 3.76
N SER A 165 1.39 -14.33 4.35
CA SER A 165 1.91 -14.91 5.60
C SER A 165 0.92 -14.82 6.75
N GLY A 166 0.22 -13.68 6.90
CA GLY A 166 -0.80 -13.53 7.93
C GLY A 166 -2.02 -14.43 7.72
N MET A 167 -2.45 -14.60 6.47
CA MET A 167 -3.55 -15.52 6.15
C MET A 167 -3.15 -16.98 6.35
N ASP A 168 -1.94 -17.37 5.94
CA ASP A 168 -1.43 -18.72 6.12
C ASP A 168 -1.29 -19.04 7.62
N GLU A 169 -0.78 -18.09 8.43
CA GLU A 169 -0.67 -18.26 9.88
C GLU A 169 -2.03 -18.44 10.54
N LEU A 170 -3.03 -17.61 10.20
CA LEU A 170 -4.40 -17.78 10.72
C LEU A 170 -4.95 -19.18 10.38
N TRP A 171 -4.70 -19.63 9.16
CA TRP A 171 -5.15 -20.94 8.71
C TRP A 171 -4.47 -22.08 9.50
N GLU A 172 -3.15 -22.03 9.70
CA GLU A 172 -2.43 -23.04 10.45
C GLU A 172 -2.82 -23.04 11.94
N GLN A 173 -2.99 -21.86 12.57
CA GLN A 173 -3.47 -21.74 13.94
C GLN A 173 -4.89 -22.32 14.08
N THR A 174 -5.78 -22.04 13.12
CA THR A 174 -7.13 -22.58 13.12
C THR A 174 -7.13 -24.11 13.03
N LYS A 175 -6.30 -24.69 12.17
CA LYS A 175 -6.13 -26.15 12.08
C LYS A 175 -5.58 -26.75 13.36
N ALA A 176 -4.64 -26.07 14.04
CA ALA A 176 -4.02 -26.55 15.27
C ALA A 176 -5.03 -26.69 16.42
N ILE A 177 -6.09 -25.87 16.45
CA ILE A 177 -7.19 -26.00 17.43
C ILE A 177 -7.88 -27.36 17.29
N TYR A 178 -8.02 -27.86 16.08
CA TYR A 178 -8.68 -29.15 15.79
C TYR A 178 -7.72 -30.33 15.73
N ASN A 179 -6.41 -30.06 15.70
CA ASN A 179 -5.37 -31.09 15.64
C ASN A 179 -4.20 -30.73 16.57
N PRO A 180 -4.29 -31.05 17.87
CA PRO A 180 -3.35 -30.59 18.91
C PRO A 180 -1.93 -31.16 18.81
N VAL A 181 -1.63 -31.96 17.79
CA VAL A 181 -0.31 -32.58 17.63
C VAL A 181 0.76 -31.58 17.08
N LYS A 182 0.35 -30.41 16.61
CA LYS A 182 1.25 -29.44 15.99
C LYS A 182 1.21 -28.11 16.74
N ASP A 183 2.27 -27.80 17.47
CA ASP A 183 2.49 -26.46 17.98
C ASP A 183 2.78 -25.50 16.80
N VAL A 184 1.95 -24.48 16.67
CA VAL A 184 2.13 -23.40 15.69
C VAL A 184 2.74 -22.21 16.41
N THR A 185 3.99 -21.91 16.10
CA THR A 185 4.64 -20.70 16.61
C THR A 185 4.21 -19.49 15.75
N PRO A 186 3.60 -18.45 16.35
CA PRO A 186 3.26 -17.23 15.62
C PRO A 186 4.50 -16.54 15.06
N GLU A 187 4.56 -16.33 13.76
CA GLU A 187 5.67 -15.65 13.08
C GLU A 187 5.26 -14.29 12.51
N ALA A 188 4.07 -14.21 11.90
CA ALA A 188 3.57 -12.98 11.27
C ALA A 188 2.89 -12.05 12.29
N PHE A 189 2.38 -12.57 13.39
CA PHE A 189 1.73 -11.84 14.48
C PHE A 189 2.52 -11.97 15.78
N THR A 190 3.79 -11.59 15.78
CA THR A 190 4.41 -11.19 17.05
C THR A 190 3.58 -10.03 17.59
N THR A 191 3.19 -10.08 18.86
CA THR A 191 2.36 -9.07 19.53
C THR A 191 2.96 -7.68 19.30
N VAL A 192 2.59 -7.03 18.21
CA VAL A 192 2.93 -5.65 17.97
C VAL A 192 1.86 -4.82 18.66
N SER A 193 2.10 -4.51 19.92
CA SER A 193 1.36 -3.45 20.57
C SER A 193 1.74 -2.14 19.89
N TYR A 194 0.96 -1.70 18.93
CA TYR A 194 1.04 -0.34 18.40
C TYR A 194 0.55 0.64 19.48
N THR A 195 1.34 0.85 20.50
CA THR A 195 1.01 1.76 21.60
C THR A 195 1.06 3.24 21.20
N HIS A 196 1.46 3.56 19.97
CA HIS A 196 1.62 4.92 19.46
C HIS A 196 1.09 5.08 18.05
N LEU A 197 -0.21 4.82 17.85
CA LEU A 197 -0.95 5.49 16.81
C LEU A 197 -1.32 6.89 17.33
N THR A 198 -0.33 7.76 17.46
CA THR A 198 -0.63 9.16 17.26
C THR A 198 -0.97 9.30 15.80
N LEU A 199 -2.24 9.58 15.51
CA LEU A 199 -2.58 10.20 14.24
C LEU A 199 -1.50 11.25 14.04
N PRO A 200 -0.87 11.35 12.87
CA PRO A 200 -0.01 12.49 12.56
C PRO A 200 -0.92 13.71 12.42
N THR A 201 -1.48 14.13 13.55
CA THR A 201 -2.40 15.27 13.69
C THR A 201 -1.78 16.55 13.16
N LYS A 202 -0.47 16.64 13.09
CA LYS A 202 0.24 17.76 12.46
C LYS A 202 0.23 17.73 10.92
N ARG A 203 -0.20 16.64 10.26
CA ARG A 203 -0.21 16.50 8.80
C ARG A 203 -1.59 16.26 8.19
N ILE A 204 -2.59 15.93 8.99
CA ILE A 204 -3.94 15.57 8.52
C ILE A 204 -4.96 16.67 8.90
N VAL A 205 -4.58 17.63 9.72
CA VAL A 205 -5.43 18.75 10.15
C VAL A 205 -4.89 20.06 9.59
#